data_2e6590123f397f85d4fd1be3209a6898
#
_entry.id   2e6590123f397f85d4fd1be3209a6898
#
_cell.length_a   1.000
_cell.length_b   1.000
_cell.length_c   1.000
_cell.angle_alpha   90.00
_cell.angle_beta   90.00
_cell.angle_gamma   90.00
#
_symmetry.space_group_name_H-M   'P 1'
#
loop_
_entity.id
_entity.type
_entity.pdbx_description
1 polymer ?
#
loop_
_entity_poly.entity_id
_entity_poly.type
_entity_poly.pdbx_seq_one_letter_code
_entity_poly.pdbx_strand_id
1 'polypeptide(L)'
;MTKRIFGGAFIVSLVAIISAVAMVLGVAYTKEQQLFKRQLEQQAMLLAATMENTSPDDDVESLRKLSHDIHGTFENRITYIGQDGTVLFDNEADPATMENHLGREEVVAAKQSGTGTAIRESYTMSEMTVYCARVIGYDCIVRVAGTMDTVAARIAGMWWEVLLIVIIAAMVSLGVAAIVARVVVKPINSIDLKNPDIGESYSEIAPLL
;
A
#
# COMPACT_ATOMS: atom_id res chain seq x y z
N MET A 1 -36.12 -26.84 -4.66
CA MET A 1 -35.29 -26.23 -5.72
C MET A 1 -34.83 -24.81 -5.35
N THR A 2 -35.71 -23.94 -4.94
CA THR A 2 -35.46 -22.50 -4.59
C THR A 2 -34.30 -22.27 -3.61
N LYS A 3 -34.21 -23.07 -2.52
CA LYS A 3 -33.11 -22.93 -1.53
C LYS A 3 -31.72 -23.23 -2.10
N ARG A 4 -31.61 -24.17 -3.05
CA ARG A 4 -30.32 -24.51 -3.68
C ARG A 4 -29.88 -23.44 -4.67
N ILE A 5 -30.82 -22.86 -5.45
CA ILE A 5 -30.53 -21.77 -6.40
C ILE A 5 -30.14 -20.50 -5.64
N PHE A 6 -30.90 -20.17 -4.57
CA PHE A 6 -30.59 -19.05 -3.70
C PHE A 6 -29.19 -19.19 -3.05
N GLY A 7 -28.89 -20.38 -2.48
CA GLY A 7 -27.59 -20.65 -1.88
C GLY A 7 -26.44 -20.56 -2.90
N GLY A 8 -26.64 -21.11 -4.11
CA GLY A 8 -25.66 -21.02 -5.19
C GLY A 8 -25.38 -19.58 -5.63
N ALA A 9 -26.41 -18.78 -5.85
CA ALA A 9 -26.29 -17.37 -6.24
C ALA A 9 -25.57 -16.56 -5.13
N PHE A 10 -25.92 -16.79 -3.86
CA PHE A 10 -25.27 -16.14 -2.73
C PHE A 10 -23.77 -16.49 -2.64
N ILE A 11 -23.40 -17.77 -2.80
CA ILE A 11 -22.00 -18.20 -2.76
C ILE A 11 -21.20 -17.55 -3.91
N VAL A 12 -21.74 -17.54 -5.14
CA VAL A 12 -21.09 -16.89 -6.29
C VAL A 12 -20.89 -15.40 -6.04
N SER A 13 -21.89 -14.71 -5.50
CA SER A 13 -21.77 -13.29 -5.15
C SER A 13 -20.71 -13.05 -4.06
N LEU A 14 -20.67 -13.91 -3.04
CA LEU A 14 -19.69 -13.80 -1.97
C LEU A 14 -18.27 -13.99 -2.49
N VAL A 15 -18.03 -14.99 -3.33
CA VAL A 15 -16.74 -15.23 -3.98
C VAL A 15 -16.33 -14.03 -4.84
N ALA A 16 -17.25 -13.46 -5.61
CA ALA A 16 -17.01 -12.29 -6.42
C ALA A 16 -16.62 -11.07 -5.56
N ILE A 17 -17.32 -10.83 -4.45
CA ILE A 17 -17.00 -9.75 -3.50
C ILE A 17 -15.60 -9.94 -2.90
N ILE A 18 -15.28 -11.14 -2.41
CA ILE A 18 -13.97 -11.44 -1.81
C ILE A 18 -12.86 -11.23 -2.85
N SER A 19 -13.07 -11.71 -4.08
CA SER A 19 -12.09 -11.53 -5.16
C SER A 19 -11.89 -10.06 -5.52
N ALA A 20 -12.96 -9.28 -5.58
CA ALA A 20 -12.89 -7.84 -5.85
C ALA A 20 -12.15 -7.09 -4.73
N VAL A 21 -12.45 -7.41 -3.47
CA VAL A 21 -11.77 -6.83 -2.30
C VAL A 21 -10.26 -7.16 -2.32
N ALA A 22 -9.91 -8.43 -2.56
CA ALA A 22 -8.51 -8.84 -2.65
C ALA A 22 -7.76 -8.09 -3.77
N MET A 23 -8.40 -7.90 -4.93
CA MET A 23 -7.83 -7.13 -6.03
C MET A 23 -7.63 -5.65 -5.66
N VAL A 24 -8.62 -5.02 -5.02
CA VAL A 24 -8.53 -3.62 -4.57
C VAL A 24 -7.42 -3.45 -3.54
N LEU A 25 -7.32 -4.35 -2.56
CA LEU A 25 -6.25 -4.31 -1.57
C LEU A 25 -4.87 -4.50 -2.19
N GLY A 26 -4.73 -5.39 -3.17
CA GLY A 26 -3.49 -5.57 -3.92
C GLY A 26 -3.06 -4.31 -4.68
N VAL A 27 -4.01 -3.64 -5.36
CA VAL A 27 -3.76 -2.36 -6.03
C VAL A 27 -3.44 -1.25 -5.03
N ALA A 28 -4.16 -1.18 -3.92
CA ALA A 28 -3.91 -0.21 -2.86
C ALA A 28 -2.49 -0.38 -2.28
N TYR A 29 -2.08 -1.63 -2.02
CA TYR A 29 -0.74 -1.94 -1.51
C TYR A 29 0.37 -1.46 -2.47
N THR A 30 0.27 -1.79 -3.76
CA THR A 30 1.26 -1.35 -4.74
C THR A 30 1.30 0.17 -4.90
N LYS A 31 0.15 0.82 -4.83
CA LYS A 31 0.04 2.28 -4.92
C LYS A 31 0.64 2.97 -3.70
N GLU A 32 0.38 2.44 -2.50
CA GLU A 32 0.94 2.97 -1.25
C GLU A 32 2.47 2.82 -1.22
N GLN A 33 3.02 1.69 -1.69
CA GLN A 33 4.46 1.53 -1.85
C GLN A 33 5.08 2.58 -2.77
N GLN A 34 4.44 2.87 -3.91
CA GLN A 34 4.92 3.90 -4.84
C GLN A 34 4.84 5.30 -4.24
N LEU A 35 3.77 5.61 -3.51
CA LEU A 35 3.61 6.89 -2.81
C LEU A 35 4.66 7.05 -1.72
N PHE A 36 4.90 6.00 -0.93
CA PHE A 36 5.92 6.00 0.11
C PHE A 36 7.32 6.24 -0.46
N LYS A 37 7.68 5.53 -1.54
CA LYS A 37 8.95 5.76 -2.24
C LYS A 37 9.09 7.23 -2.70
N ARG A 38 8.07 7.78 -3.35
CA ARG A 38 8.06 9.18 -3.79
C ARG A 38 8.19 10.16 -2.62
N GLN A 39 7.57 9.86 -1.50
CA GLN A 39 7.65 10.68 -0.29
C GLN A 39 9.09 10.72 0.26
N LEU A 40 9.78 9.58 0.29
CA LEU A 40 11.19 9.51 0.68
C LEU A 40 12.10 10.27 -0.31
N GLU A 41 11.87 10.12 -1.62
CA GLU A 41 12.59 10.86 -2.66
C GLU A 41 12.41 12.38 -2.51
N GLN A 42 11.19 12.84 -2.23
CA GLN A 42 10.90 14.26 -1.98
C GLN A 42 11.58 14.77 -0.70
N GLN A 43 11.58 13.99 0.37
CA GLN A 43 12.30 14.35 1.59
C GLN A 43 13.81 14.45 1.35
N ALA A 44 14.41 13.49 0.65
CA ALA A 44 15.82 13.54 0.28
C ALA A 44 16.13 14.77 -0.59
N MET A 45 15.23 15.13 -1.52
CA MET A 45 15.36 16.32 -2.37
C MET A 45 15.29 17.63 -1.55
N LEU A 46 14.34 17.72 -0.63
CA LEU A 46 14.20 18.91 0.23
C LEU A 46 15.42 19.10 1.13
N LEU A 47 15.89 18.03 1.78
CA LEU A 47 17.10 18.07 2.60
C LEU A 47 18.32 18.47 1.75
N ALA A 48 18.48 17.87 0.57
CA ALA A 48 19.57 18.22 -0.34
C ALA A 48 19.56 19.70 -0.74
N ALA A 49 18.38 20.25 -1.06
CA ALA A 49 18.25 21.65 -1.43
C ALA A 49 18.61 22.62 -0.31
N THR A 50 18.42 22.24 0.96
CA THR A 50 18.82 23.06 2.11
C THR A 50 20.32 23.02 2.39
N MET A 51 21.02 21.98 1.89
CA MET A 51 22.45 21.70 2.16
C MET A 51 23.36 21.98 0.96
N GLU A 52 22.84 22.40 -0.19
CA GLU A 52 23.59 22.50 -1.45
C GLU A 52 24.76 23.50 -1.41
N ASN A 53 24.68 24.53 -0.56
CA ASN A 53 25.67 25.63 -0.47
C ASN A 53 26.33 25.74 0.92
N THR A 54 26.20 24.75 1.75
CA THR A 54 26.70 24.74 3.14
C THR A 54 27.90 23.81 3.25
N SER A 55 28.79 24.05 4.22
CA SER A 55 29.90 23.12 4.46
C SER A 55 29.41 21.83 5.11
N PRO A 56 30.10 20.69 4.94
CA PRO A 56 29.70 19.43 5.58
C PRO A 56 29.57 19.53 7.10
N ASP A 57 30.42 20.30 7.75
CA ASP A 57 30.37 20.49 9.21
C ASP A 57 29.14 21.30 9.64
N ASP A 58 28.78 22.34 8.88
CA ASP A 58 27.59 23.16 9.12
C ASP A 58 26.31 22.35 8.86
N ASP A 59 26.31 21.48 7.84
CA ASP A 59 25.21 20.57 7.53
C ASP A 59 24.97 19.59 8.66
N VAL A 60 26.02 18.95 9.17
CA VAL A 60 25.96 18.02 10.31
C VAL A 60 25.45 18.73 11.56
N GLU A 61 25.92 19.94 11.85
CA GLU A 61 25.45 20.72 12.99
C GLU A 61 23.98 21.13 12.84
N SER A 62 23.56 21.49 11.64
CA SER A 62 22.17 21.82 11.33
C SER A 62 21.24 20.61 11.49
N LEU A 63 21.64 19.43 11.01
CA LEU A 63 20.90 18.18 11.20
C LEU A 63 20.82 17.79 12.67
N ARG A 64 21.91 17.98 13.43
CA ARG A 64 21.96 17.70 14.87
C ARG A 64 21.01 18.60 15.64
N LYS A 65 20.98 19.91 15.35
CA LYS A 65 20.03 20.85 15.94
C LYS A 65 18.61 20.48 15.59
N LEU A 66 18.32 20.21 14.31
CA LEU A 66 17.00 19.81 13.86
C LEU A 66 16.52 18.53 14.55
N SER A 67 17.37 17.53 14.70
CA SER A 67 17.02 16.29 15.40
C SER A 67 16.82 16.46 16.90
N HIS A 68 17.48 17.43 17.51
CA HIS A 68 17.34 17.74 18.95
C HIS A 68 16.09 18.59 19.24
N ASP A 69 15.86 19.64 18.43
CA ASP A 69 14.77 20.61 18.66
C ASP A 69 13.40 20.06 18.33
N ILE A 70 13.35 19.04 17.45
CA ILE A 70 12.13 18.43 16.97
C ILE A 70 12.15 16.93 17.29
N HIS A 71 12.12 16.60 18.58
CA HIS A 71 11.96 15.22 19.04
C HIS A 71 10.73 14.57 18.39
N GLY A 72 10.95 13.55 17.54
CA GLY A 72 9.90 12.77 16.88
C GLY A 72 9.42 13.33 15.54
N THR A 73 10.03 14.35 14.96
CA THR A 73 9.56 14.93 13.67
C THR A 73 10.09 14.20 12.45
N PHE A 74 11.18 13.48 12.55
CA PHE A 74 11.63 12.63 11.47
C PHE A 74 10.99 11.25 11.63
N GLU A 75 9.90 11.01 10.92
CA GLU A 75 9.30 9.66 10.80
C GLU A 75 10.25 8.67 10.10
N ASN A 76 11.25 9.18 9.38
CA ASN A 76 12.18 8.42 8.57
C ASN A 76 13.60 8.61 9.07
N ARG A 77 14.42 7.59 8.86
CA ARG A 77 15.84 7.66 9.17
C ARG A 77 16.57 8.55 8.19
N ILE A 78 17.41 9.47 8.69
CA ILE A 78 18.23 10.38 7.89
C ILE A 78 19.70 10.08 8.21
N THR A 79 20.48 9.84 7.15
CA THR A 79 21.93 9.60 7.23
C THR A 79 22.63 10.61 6.33
N TYR A 80 23.64 11.29 6.86
CA TYR A 80 24.54 12.14 6.08
C TYR A 80 25.88 11.42 5.88
N ILE A 81 26.30 11.30 4.64
CA ILE A 81 27.44 10.48 4.22
C ILE A 81 28.45 11.39 3.52
N GLY A 82 29.68 11.36 3.98
CA GLY A 82 30.80 12.08 3.37
C GLY A 82 31.19 11.55 1.99
N GLN A 83 31.99 12.29 1.28
CA GLN A 83 32.49 11.95 -0.07
C GLN A 83 33.18 10.57 -0.08
N ASP A 84 33.89 10.21 0.98
CA ASP A 84 34.60 8.94 1.18
C ASP A 84 33.70 7.77 1.63
N GLY A 85 32.41 8.04 1.85
CA GLY A 85 31.43 7.06 2.32
C GLY A 85 31.35 6.92 3.84
N THR A 86 32.10 7.71 4.58
CA THR A 86 32.01 7.75 6.05
C THR A 86 30.67 8.37 6.45
N VAL A 87 30.00 7.77 7.44
CA VAL A 87 28.76 8.34 8.00
C VAL A 87 29.14 9.48 8.95
N LEU A 88 28.69 10.69 8.65
CA LEU A 88 28.97 11.90 9.44
C LEU A 88 27.82 12.21 10.41
N PHE A 89 26.60 11.82 10.06
CA PHE A 89 25.41 11.97 10.91
C PHE A 89 24.40 10.86 10.62
N ASP A 90 23.71 10.41 11.66
CA ASP A 90 22.54 9.55 11.58
C ASP A 90 21.62 9.85 12.77
N ASN A 91 20.29 9.93 12.54
CA ASN A 91 19.34 10.28 13.60
C ASN A 91 18.91 9.10 14.47
N GLU A 92 19.26 7.86 14.10
CA GLU A 92 18.85 6.64 14.82
C GLU A 92 20.02 5.87 15.44
N ALA A 93 21.23 5.99 14.86
CA ALA A 93 22.38 5.22 15.30
C ALA A 93 23.62 6.11 15.44
N ASP A 94 24.60 5.67 16.25
CA ASP A 94 25.87 6.37 16.40
C ASP A 94 26.71 6.23 15.12
N PRO A 95 27.01 7.33 14.41
CA PRO A 95 27.83 7.32 13.21
C PRO A 95 29.19 6.64 13.39
N ALA A 96 29.80 6.75 14.59
CA ALA A 96 31.10 6.18 14.87
C ALA A 96 31.12 4.64 14.86
N THR A 97 29.98 4.01 15.02
CA THR A 97 29.81 2.54 15.00
C THR A 97 29.42 1.99 13.63
N MET A 98 29.19 2.87 12.65
CA MET A 98 28.71 2.48 11.34
C MET A 98 29.84 2.11 10.38
N GLU A 99 29.57 1.10 9.54
CA GLU A 99 30.43 0.76 8.43
C GLU A 99 30.43 1.85 7.36
N ASN A 100 31.46 1.85 6.52
CA ASN A 100 31.51 2.72 5.35
C ASN A 100 30.37 2.40 4.36
N HIS A 101 29.66 3.43 3.87
CA HIS A 101 28.48 3.31 3.06
C HIS A 101 28.71 3.49 1.55
N LEU A 102 29.98 3.69 1.12
CA LEU A 102 30.31 3.96 -0.28
C LEU A 102 29.84 2.86 -1.25
N GLY A 103 29.85 1.61 -0.79
CA GLY A 103 29.46 0.44 -1.59
C GLY A 103 27.94 0.14 -1.57
N ARG A 104 27.12 0.95 -0.93
CA ARG A 104 25.68 0.75 -0.89
C ARG A 104 25.05 1.10 -2.24
N GLU A 105 24.12 0.27 -2.73
CA GLU A 105 23.51 0.40 -4.06
C GLU A 105 22.94 1.79 -4.32
N GLU A 106 22.18 2.35 -3.36
CA GLU A 106 21.60 3.68 -3.44
C GLU A 106 22.67 4.78 -3.48
N VAL A 107 23.79 4.58 -2.78
CA VAL A 107 24.92 5.53 -2.75
C VAL A 107 25.66 5.50 -4.07
N VAL A 108 25.97 4.31 -4.59
CA VAL A 108 26.62 4.12 -5.90
C VAL A 108 25.75 4.73 -7.01
N ALA A 109 24.45 4.44 -7.00
CA ALA A 109 23.52 5.01 -7.98
C ALA A 109 23.44 6.55 -7.88
N ALA A 110 23.39 7.09 -6.65
CA ALA A 110 23.39 8.54 -6.43
C ALA A 110 24.65 9.21 -6.98
N LYS A 111 25.82 8.64 -6.77
CA LYS A 111 27.08 9.17 -7.31
C LYS A 111 27.14 9.17 -8.85
N GLN A 112 26.44 8.25 -9.50
CA GLN A 112 26.41 8.16 -10.97
C GLN A 112 25.38 9.09 -11.63
N SER A 113 24.23 9.27 -11.00
CA SER A 113 23.07 9.96 -11.60
C SER A 113 22.51 11.11 -10.79
N GLY A 114 23.16 11.46 -9.65
CA GLY A 114 22.69 12.48 -8.70
C GLY A 114 21.66 11.94 -7.70
N THR A 115 20.98 10.84 -8.01
CA THR A 115 19.97 10.21 -7.14
C THR A 115 20.08 8.70 -7.20
N GLY A 116 19.81 8.01 -6.09
CA GLY A 116 19.80 6.56 -6.04
C GLY A 116 18.70 6.03 -5.11
N THR A 117 18.14 4.89 -5.46
CA THR A 117 17.12 4.21 -4.65
C THR A 117 17.45 2.74 -4.57
N ALA A 118 17.34 2.15 -3.38
CA ALA A 118 17.44 0.69 -3.17
C ALA A 118 16.35 0.22 -2.21
N ILE A 119 15.97 -1.04 -2.35
CA ILE A 119 15.05 -1.71 -1.43
C ILE A 119 15.74 -2.99 -0.98
N ARG A 120 15.99 -3.12 0.31
CA ARG A 120 16.63 -4.30 0.89
C ARG A 120 16.26 -4.48 2.35
N GLU A 121 16.52 -5.67 2.88
CA GLU A 121 16.46 -5.91 4.30
C GLU A 121 17.53 -5.10 5.03
N SER A 122 17.12 -4.35 6.05
CA SER A 122 18.04 -3.55 6.88
C SER A 122 18.73 -4.44 7.89
N TYR A 123 20.05 -4.44 7.91
CA TYR A 123 20.84 -5.16 8.93
C TYR A 123 20.59 -4.66 10.37
N THR A 124 20.20 -3.41 10.52
CA THR A 124 19.93 -2.79 11.83
C THR A 124 18.49 -3.00 12.30
N MET A 125 17.53 -3.09 11.36
CA MET A 125 16.09 -3.12 11.67
C MET A 125 15.47 -4.49 11.39
N SER A 126 16.15 -5.41 10.69
CA SER A 126 15.65 -6.71 10.23
C SER A 126 14.31 -6.61 9.46
N GLU A 127 14.12 -5.50 8.75
CA GLU A 127 12.90 -5.17 8.02
C GLU A 127 13.22 -4.69 6.61
N MET A 128 12.32 -4.93 5.67
CA MET A 128 12.43 -4.41 4.31
C MET A 128 12.37 -2.88 4.34
N THR A 129 13.47 -2.25 3.95
CA THR A 129 13.65 -0.79 4.01
C THR A 129 13.88 -0.22 2.63
N VAL A 130 13.21 0.88 2.31
CA VAL A 130 13.45 1.70 1.13
C VAL A 130 14.48 2.76 1.48
N TYR A 131 15.53 2.84 0.68
CA TYR A 131 16.60 3.84 0.81
C TYR A 131 16.53 4.78 -0.40
N CYS A 132 16.54 6.07 -0.16
CA CYS A 132 16.63 7.11 -1.18
C CYS A 132 17.85 7.99 -0.85
N ALA A 133 18.81 8.04 -1.76
CA ALA A 133 20.03 8.82 -1.62
C ALA A 133 20.12 9.92 -2.67
N ARG A 134 20.67 11.07 -2.30
CA ARG A 134 20.88 12.20 -3.19
C ARG A 134 22.22 12.86 -2.92
N VAL A 135 22.95 13.14 -4.01
CA VAL A 135 24.22 13.91 -3.94
C VAL A 135 23.89 15.36 -3.65
N ILE A 136 24.70 15.96 -2.80
CA ILE A 136 24.66 17.37 -2.40
C ILE A 136 26.05 18.01 -2.59
N GLY A 137 26.23 19.23 -2.13
CA GLY A 137 27.51 19.92 -2.20
C GLY A 137 28.68 19.09 -1.65
N TYR A 138 29.89 19.33 -2.16
CA TYR A 138 31.12 18.64 -1.78
C TYR A 138 31.10 17.11 -2.00
N ASP A 139 30.31 16.61 -2.97
CA ASP A 139 30.10 15.19 -3.24
C ASP A 139 29.63 14.36 -2.04
N CYS A 140 29.09 15.04 -1.02
CA CYS A 140 28.42 14.41 0.10
C CYS A 140 27.03 13.88 -0.34
N ILE A 141 26.47 12.99 0.47
CA ILE A 141 25.19 12.34 0.17
C ILE A 141 24.28 12.44 1.38
N VAL A 142 23.05 12.91 1.15
CA VAL A 142 21.96 12.74 2.10
C VAL A 142 21.15 11.50 1.70
N ARG A 143 20.91 10.62 2.68
CA ARG A 143 20.12 9.40 2.50
C ARG A 143 18.93 9.44 3.45
N VAL A 144 17.74 9.20 2.94
CA VAL A 144 16.51 9.01 3.72
C VAL A 144 16.07 7.56 3.58
N ALA A 145 15.71 6.94 4.69
CA ALA A 145 15.27 5.55 4.71
C ALA A 145 13.97 5.39 5.51
N GLY A 146 13.11 4.49 5.05
CA GLY A 146 11.86 4.16 5.74
C GLY A 146 11.49 2.69 5.54
N THR A 147 10.83 2.09 6.53
CA THR A 147 10.50 0.67 6.54
C THR A 147 9.22 0.38 5.80
N MET A 148 9.14 -0.79 5.14
CA MET A 148 7.93 -1.26 4.47
C MET A 148 6.82 -1.65 5.45
N ASP A 149 7.13 -1.91 6.70
CA ASP A 149 6.14 -2.18 7.74
C ASP A 149 5.22 -0.99 8.00
N THR A 150 5.72 0.24 7.80
CA THR A 150 4.91 1.45 7.82
C THR A 150 3.79 1.39 6.76
N VAL A 151 4.06 0.86 5.57
CA VAL A 151 3.07 0.66 4.51
C VAL A 151 2.05 -0.41 4.90
N ALA A 152 2.52 -1.55 5.42
CA ALA A 152 1.66 -2.64 5.88
C ALA A 152 0.75 -2.19 7.03
N ALA A 153 1.29 -1.44 8.00
CA ALA A 153 0.52 -0.90 9.13
C ALA A 153 -0.56 0.10 8.67
N ARG A 154 -0.26 0.97 7.69
CA ARG A 154 -1.25 1.89 7.11
C ARG A 154 -2.41 1.14 6.46
N ILE A 155 -2.12 0.10 5.67
CA ILE A 155 -3.15 -0.72 5.02
C ILE A 155 -3.92 -1.52 6.07
N ALA A 156 -3.23 -2.08 7.06
CA ALA A 156 -3.89 -2.75 8.18
C ALA A 156 -4.81 -1.80 8.96
N GLY A 157 -4.49 -0.50 9.07
CA GLY A 157 -5.36 0.49 9.68
C GLY A 157 -6.69 0.71 8.97
N MET A 158 -6.78 0.38 7.67
CA MET A 158 -8.00 0.52 6.85
C MET A 158 -8.94 -0.68 6.91
N TRP A 159 -8.69 -1.66 7.82
CA TRP A 159 -9.50 -2.89 7.90
C TRP A 159 -10.98 -2.61 8.19
N TRP A 160 -11.28 -1.55 8.94
CA TRP A 160 -12.65 -1.20 9.31
C TRP A 160 -13.47 -0.72 8.12
N GLU A 161 -12.90 0.13 7.28
CA GLU A 161 -13.53 0.62 6.05
C GLU A 161 -13.78 -0.54 5.08
N VAL A 162 -12.81 -1.43 4.95
CA VAL A 162 -12.93 -2.64 4.12
C VAL A 162 -14.04 -3.56 4.64
N LEU A 163 -14.09 -3.79 5.96
CA LEU A 163 -15.13 -4.58 6.60
C LEU A 163 -16.52 -3.99 6.35
N LEU A 164 -16.66 -2.67 6.50
CA LEU A 164 -17.92 -1.97 6.25
C LEU A 164 -18.39 -2.15 4.81
N ILE A 165 -17.49 -1.99 3.84
CA ILE A 165 -17.80 -2.20 2.41
C ILE A 165 -18.24 -3.64 2.16
N VAL A 166 -17.57 -4.63 2.73
CA VAL A 166 -17.92 -6.05 2.60
C VAL A 166 -19.31 -6.33 3.18
N ILE A 167 -19.63 -5.77 4.35
CA ILE A 167 -20.96 -5.94 4.98
C ILE A 167 -22.04 -5.33 4.11
N ILE A 168 -21.87 -4.10 3.61
CA ILE A 168 -22.84 -3.45 2.72
C ILE A 168 -23.03 -4.26 1.43
N ALA A 169 -21.95 -4.70 0.80
CA ALA A 169 -22.02 -5.50 -0.41
C ALA A 169 -22.72 -6.85 -0.18
N ALA A 170 -22.49 -7.51 0.96
CA ALA A 170 -23.17 -8.73 1.35
C ALA A 170 -24.67 -8.51 1.57
N MET A 171 -25.06 -7.41 2.22
CA MET A 171 -26.48 -7.07 2.40
C MET A 171 -27.19 -6.80 1.07
N VAL A 172 -26.56 -6.05 0.17
CA VAL A 172 -27.08 -5.80 -1.18
C VAL A 172 -27.22 -7.11 -1.96
N SER A 173 -26.20 -7.96 -1.92
CA SER A 173 -26.23 -9.29 -2.58
C SER A 173 -27.37 -10.16 -2.04
N LEU A 174 -27.57 -10.19 -0.72
CA LEU A 174 -28.67 -10.92 -0.10
C LEU A 174 -30.04 -10.38 -0.54
N GLY A 175 -30.18 -9.07 -0.62
CA GLY A 175 -31.40 -8.40 -1.10
C GLY A 175 -31.72 -8.78 -2.56
N VAL A 176 -30.71 -8.68 -3.44
CA VAL A 176 -30.87 -9.07 -4.87
C VAL A 176 -31.22 -10.55 -4.99
N ALA A 177 -30.52 -11.43 -4.27
CA ALA A 177 -30.83 -12.86 -4.27
C ALA A 177 -32.25 -13.16 -3.79
N ALA A 178 -32.76 -12.45 -2.78
CA ALA A 178 -34.11 -12.58 -2.28
C ALA A 178 -35.15 -12.11 -3.32
N ILE A 179 -34.91 -11.02 -4.04
CA ILE A 179 -35.76 -10.51 -5.12
C ILE A 179 -35.81 -11.53 -6.27
N VAL A 180 -34.67 -12.00 -6.75
CA VAL A 180 -34.58 -13.02 -7.81
C VAL A 180 -35.31 -14.29 -7.40
N ALA A 181 -35.14 -14.75 -6.16
CA ALA A 181 -35.84 -15.93 -5.65
C ALA A 181 -37.36 -15.75 -5.64
N ARG A 182 -37.87 -14.56 -5.33
CA ARG A 182 -39.31 -14.27 -5.30
C ARG A 182 -39.91 -14.05 -6.67
N VAL A 183 -39.21 -13.29 -7.53
CA VAL A 183 -39.76 -12.84 -8.82
C VAL A 183 -39.57 -13.90 -9.90
N VAL A 184 -38.45 -14.61 -9.93
CA VAL A 184 -38.11 -15.56 -10.98
C VAL A 184 -38.37 -17.02 -10.56
N VAL A 185 -37.81 -17.41 -9.42
CA VAL A 185 -37.78 -18.84 -9.04
C VAL A 185 -39.12 -19.32 -8.48
N LYS A 186 -39.82 -18.51 -7.70
CA LYS A 186 -41.10 -18.91 -7.08
C LYS A 186 -42.20 -19.14 -8.09
N PRO A 187 -42.44 -18.27 -9.09
CA PRO A 187 -43.45 -18.52 -10.13
C PRO A 187 -43.15 -19.77 -10.97
N ILE A 188 -41.89 -19.96 -11.39
CA ILE A 188 -41.48 -21.14 -12.16
C ILE A 188 -41.75 -22.45 -11.39
N ASN A 189 -41.52 -22.44 -10.08
CA ASN A 189 -41.71 -23.63 -9.24
C ASN A 189 -43.19 -23.86 -8.85
N SER A 190 -44.06 -22.91 -9.11
CA SER A 190 -45.51 -23.02 -8.87
C SER A 190 -46.29 -23.54 -10.08
N ILE A 191 -45.65 -23.73 -11.25
CA ILE A 191 -46.29 -24.30 -12.43
C ILE A 191 -46.59 -25.80 -12.16
N ASP A 192 -47.90 -26.13 -12.09
CA ASP A 192 -48.34 -27.52 -11.99
C ASP A 192 -48.38 -28.15 -13.40
N LEU A 193 -47.37 -28.96 -13.69
CA LEU A 193 -47.27 -29.68 -14.98
C LEU A 193 -48.42 -30.67 -15.25
N LYS A 194 -49.23 -31.00 -14.22
CA LYS A 194 -50.36 -31.91 -14.37
C LYS A 194 -51.66 -31.18 -14.72
N ASN A 195 -51.73 -29.90 -14.47
CA ASN A 195 -52.88 -29.05 -14.79
C ASN A 195 -52.39 -27.64 -15.13
N PRO A 196 -51.83 -27.43 -16.33
CA PRO A 196 -51.29 -26.16 -16.75
C PRO A 196 -52.41 -25.14 -16.96
N ASP A 197 -52.65 -24.30 -15.95
CA ASP A 197 -53.52 -23.14 -16.07
C ASP A 197 -52.77 -22.05 -16.86
N ILE A 198 -53.07 -21.95 -18.15
CA ILE A 198 -52.35 -21.13 -19.14
C ILE A 198 -52.52 -19.62 -18.87
N GLY A 199 -53.45 -19.26 -17.98
CA GLY A 199 -53.82 -17.86 -17.74
C GLY A 199 -52.79 -16.98 -17.03
N GLU A 200 -51.82 -17.58 -16.30
CA GLU A 200 -50.82 -16.82 -15.49
C GLU A 200 -49.37 -17.13 -15.87
N SER A 201 -49.14 -17.88 -16.96
CA SER A 201 -47.75 -18.22 -17.38
C SER A 201 -47.10 -17.07 -18.15
N TYR A 202 -45.80 -16.91 -17.97
CA TYR A 202 -44.99 -15.98 -18.78
C TYR A 202 -45.23 -16.24 -20.26
N SER A 203 -45.52 -15.19 -21.04
CA SER A 203 -45.80 -15.26 -22.47
C SER A 203 -44.72 -15.98 -23.28
N GLU A 204 -43.48 -16.01 -22.77
CA GLU A 204 -42.34 -16.64 -23.42
C GLU A 204 -42.34 -18.18 -23.34
N ILE A 205 -42.99 -18.77 -22.33
CA ILE A 205 -43.09 -20.25 -22.20
C ILE A 205 -44.44 -20.81 -22.61
N ALA A 206 -45.39 -19.97 -22.94
CA ALA A 206 -46.70 -20.40 -23.47
C ALA A 206 -46.60 -21.31 -24.70
N PRO A 207 -45.65 -21.16 -25.65
CA PRO A 207 -45.50 -22.06 -26.79
C PRO A 207 -44.96 -23.45 -26.44
N LEU A 208 -44.47 -23.67 -25.21
CA LEU A 208 -43.87 -24.93 -24.76
C LEU A 208 -44.82 -25.77 -23.90
N LEU A 209 -45.98 -25.23 -23.53
CA LEU A 209 -47.03 -25.89 -22.74
C LEU A 209 -48.18 -26.28 -23.63
#